data_b6cfb46b35a5d0383852664d4574f798
#
_entry.id   b6cfb46b35a5d0383852664d4574f798
#
_cell.length_a   1.000
_cell.length_b   1.000
_cell.length_c   1.000
_cell.angle_alpha   90.00
_cell.angle_beta   90.00
_cell.angle_gamma   90.00
#
_symmetry.space_group_name_H-M   'P 1'
#
loop_
_entity.id
_entity.type
_entity.pdbx_description
1 polymer ?
#
loop_
_entity_poly.entity_id
_entity_poly.type
_entity_poly.pdbx_seq_one_letter_code
_entity_poly.pdbx_strand_id
1 'polypeptide(L)'
;MQFDRSHALSFVVLLTGCGGADTGFGNAPDSVDATAPPNQTTESLLWKPWGGGHVTARGADPGDWRGRGFFAADSGVGVDTHDAGVVSHGHDASKPDAGKSGGATPDSGSSGISRPEGGTVSPVSPAVSGLHVSGNKILNADGATVSLHGANRSGSEYACVGGYGLFDGPVDAASLAAMKTWNINAVRVPLNEDCWLGINGVSAANSGAHYQSAIETFANLIVANGMYPILDLHWNAPGTTLATGQEPMPDSDHSPAFWTSVANTFKSNGSVILELYNEPYPDNDQDTTAAWTCWLNGGSCPSVSYPVAGMQTLVTTVRATGATNLLLLGGVEYSNALSHWIEYKPTDPLNNLAAAWHVYTDNACSAAACFNSIAAPVAAAYPIVATEIGDDSCNGAFLTTVMDWLDSKGQSYSAWTWDAWGTACSNYSLITDYTGTPNGAYGLAYQTHLLSL
;
A
#
# COMPACT_ATOMS: atom_id res chain seq x y z
N MET A 1 23.21 -40.91 -42.16
CA MET A 1 22.13 -40.94 -43.14
C MET A 1 21.55 -39.53 -43.25
N GLN A 2 21.81 -38.91 -44.37
CA GLN A 2 21.31 -37.61 -44.82
C GLN A 2 19.83 -37.67 -45.23
N PHE A 3 19.14 -36.54 -45.17
CA PHE A 3 18.14 -35.94 -46.06
C PHE A 3 17.39 -34.90 -45.25
N ASP A 4 17.54 -33.68 -45.46
CA ASP A 4 17.43 -32.54 -46.40
C ASP A 4 16.01 -32.27 -46.94
N ARG A 5 15.72 -30.92 -47.00
CA ARG A 5 14.74 -30.11 -47.73
C ARG A 5 13.41 -29.75 -47.09
N SER A 6 13.26 -28.53 -46.62
CA SER A 6 12.80 -27.29 -47.33
C SER A 6 11.43 -27.35 -47.97
N HIS A 7 10.50 -26.50 -47.51
CA HIS A 7 9.58 -25.73 -48.37
C HIS A 7 9.10 -24.44 -47.65
N ALA A 8 9.50 -23.33 -48.29
CA ALA A 8 8.93 -22.01 -48.06
C ALA A 8 7.63 -21.86 -48.89
N LEU A 9 6.62 -21.26 -48.35
CA LEU A 9 5.46 -20.76 -49.13
C LEU A 9 5.28 -19.26 -48.80
N SER A 10 5.61 -18.47 -49.83
CA SER A 10 5.27 -17.06 -49.95
C SER A 10 3.82 -16.91 -50.36
N PHE A 11 3.07 -16.03 -49.69
CA PHE A 11 1.83 -15.50 -50.23
C PHE A 11 1.98 -14.02 -50.54
N VAL A 12 1.81 -13.73 -51.85
CA VAL A 12 1.68 -12.42 -52.45
C VAL A 12 0.23 -11.98 -52.33
N VAL A 13 -0.04 -10.78 -51.82
CA VAL A 13 -1.37 -10.16 -51.92
C VAL A 13 -1.27 -8.98 -52.88
N LEU A 14 -2.06 -9.09 -53.96
CA LEU A 14 -2.25 -8.08 -54.98
C LEU A 14 -3.10 -6.90 -54.46
N LEU A 15 -2.61 -5.70 -54.76
CA LEU A 15 -3.38 -4.46 -54.70
C LEU A 15 -4.12 -4.28 -56.03
N THR A 16 -5.43 -4.01 -55.95
CA THR A 16 -6.18 -3.39 -57.05
C THR A 16 -6.79 -2.08 -56.55
N GLY A 17 -6.40 -0.99 -57.15
CA GLY A 17 -6.98 0.34 -57.01
C GLY A 17 -8.00 0.64 -58.12
N CYS A 18 -8.89 1.57 -57.84
CA CYS A 18 -9.63 2.48 -58.76
C CYS A 18 -10.15 3.58 -57.86
N GLY A 19 -10.03 4.91 -58.03
CA GLY A 19 -9.85 5.76 -59.22
C GLY A 19 -11.04 6.69 -59.37
N GLY A 20 -10.83 8.01 -59.37
CA GLY A 20 -11.72 9.04 -59.91
C GLY A 20 -12.34 10.00 -58.87
N ALA A 21 -11.88 11.24 -58.70
CA ALA A 21 -12.06 12.49 -59.49
C ALA A 21 -13.42 13.16 -59.18
N ASP A 22 -13.51 14.35 -58.75
CA ASP A 22 -13.03 15.69 -59.01
C ASP A 22 -14.19 16.72 -58.90
N THR A 23 -13.86 17.97 -58.62
CA THR A 23 -14.63 19.26 -58.79
C THR A 23 -15.64 19.63 -57.71
N GLY A 24 -15.71 20.83 -57.13
CA GLY A 24 -15.12 22.13 -57.40
C GLY A 24 -15.82 23.24 -56.59
N PHE A 25 -15.11 24.28 -56.30
CA PHE A 25 -15.46 25.71 -56.13
C PHE A 25 -16.72 26.18 -55.35
N GLY A 26 -16.51 27.12 -54.42
CA GLY A 26 -17.48 28.18 -54.11
C GLY A 26 -17.33 28.93 -52.79
N ASN A 27 -16.55 30.01 -52.83
CA ASN A 27 -16.64 31.32 -52.12
C ASN A 27 -17.50 31.51 -50.86
N ALA A 28 -16.85 32.16 -49.89
CA ALA A 28 -17.45 33.02 -48.85
C ALA A 28 -18.15 34.27 -49.47
N PRO A 29 -18.95 35.10 -48.73
CA PRO A 29 -18.48 35.86 -47.58
C PRO A 29 -19.55 36.20 -46.47
N ASP A 30 -19.00 36.74 -45.39
CA ASP A 30 -19.45 37.85 -44.54
C ASP A 30 -20.55 37.70 -43.48
N SER A 31 -20.11 37.99 -42.28
CA SER A 31 -20.47 39.07 -41.32
C SER A 31 -21.56 38.85 -40.27
N VAL A 32 -21.09 39.20 -39.04
CA VAL A 32 -21.70 39.87 -37.87
C VAL A 32 -22.74 39.07 -37.04
N ASP A 33 -22.62 38.88 -35.80
CA ASP A 33 -22.68 39.80 -34.66
C ASP A 33 -22.57 39.05 -33.31
N ALA A 34 -22.10 39.77 -32.33
CA ALA A 34 -21.76 39.36 -30.99
C ALA A 34 -22.98 39.10 -30.09
N THR A 35 -22.68 38.46 -28.98
CA THR A 35 -23.30 38.48 -27.65
C THR A 35 -24.04 37.23 -27.21
N ALA A 36 -23.29 36.41 -26.45
CA ALA A 36 -23.66 35.86 -25.14
C ALA A 36 -22.54 34.92 -24.64
N PRO A 37 -22.14 34.96 -23.36
CA PRO A 37 -21.07 34.13 -22.86
C PRO A 37 -21.57 32.68 -22.69
N PRO A 38 -20.72 31.70 -23.00
CA PRO A 38 -21.06 30.29 -22.71
C PRO A 38 -21.01 30.03 -21.20
N ASN A 39 -22.03 29.36 -20.73
CA ASN A 39 -22.10 28.72 -19.43
C ASN A 39 -20.81 27.95 -19.18
N GLN A 40 -20.04 28.32 -18.18
CA GLN A 40 -18.99 27.53 -17.64
C GLN A 40 -19.63 26.39 -16.81
N THR A 41 -19.68 25.23 -17.38
CA THR A 41 -19.81 23.99 -16.61
C THR A 41 -18.51 23.83 -15.84
N THR A 42 -18.60 23.95 -14.53
CA THR A 42 -17.53 23.60 -13.59
C THR A 42 -17.23 22.10 -13.71
N GLU A 43 -16.23 21.74 -14.50
CA GLU A 43 -15.59 20.43 -14.35
C GLU A 43 -14.82 20.45 -13.04
N SER A 44 -15.32 19.70 -12.07
CA SER A 44 -14.60 19.33 -10.88
C SER A 44 -13.36 18.51 -11.31
N LEU A 45 -12.17 19.02 -11.06
CA LEU A 45 -10.93 18.25 -11.21
C LEU A 45 -10.92 17.17 -10.15
N LEU A 46 -11.52 16.03 -10.48
CA LEU A 46 -11.41 14.80 -9.72
C LEU A 46 -10.00 14.25 -9.91
N TRP A 47 -9.34 14.00 -8.81
CA TRP A 47 -8.10 13.26 -8.73
C TRP A 47 -8.34 11.86 -9.33
N LYS A 48 -7.66 11.54 -10.43
CA LYS A 48 -7.66 10.19 -10.99
C LYS A 48 -6.46 9.46 -10.41
N PRO A 49 -6.64 8.26 -9.88
CA PRO A 49 -5.53 7.33 -9.73
C PRO A 49 -4.91 7.12 -11.11
N TRP A 50 -3.61 7.07 -11.18
CA TRP A 50 -2.87 6.97 -12.44
C TRP A 50 -3.09 5.59 -13.06
N GLY A 51 -3.97 5.52 -14.04
CA GLY A 51 -3.97 4.50 -15.06
C GLY A 51 -3.28 5.05 -16.30
N GLY A 52 -2.35 4.30 -16.87
CA GLY A 52 -1.47 4.72 -17.96
C GLY A 52 -2.19 5.32 -19.17
N GLY A 53 -2.03 6.62 -19.34
CA GLY A 53 -2.45 7.33 -20.55
C GLY A 53 -1.35 8.25 -21.00
N HIS A 54 -0.85 8.08 -22.25
CA HIS A 54 0.17 8.91 -22.85
C HIS A 54 -0.15 10.40 -22.72
N VAL A 55 0.62 11.12 -21.92
CA VAL A 55 0.66 12.59 -21.95
C VAL A 55 2.07 13.01 -22.35
N THR A 56 2.18 13.55 -23.57
CA THR A 56 3.39 14.23 -24.02
C THR A 56 3.62 15.47 -23.17
N ALA A 57 4.73 15.47 -22.42
CA ALA A 57 5.15 16.60 -21.60
C ALA A 57 5.34 17.86 -22.45
N ARG A 58 4.51 18.89 -22.19
CA ARG A 58 4.88 20.28 -22.43
C ARG A 58 4.89 20.96 -21.07
N GLY A 59 6.04 21.59 -20.77
CA GLY A 59 6.39 22.20 -19.52
C GLY A 59 5.27 23.03 -18.89
N ALA A 60 5.01 22.77 -17.63
CA ALA A 60 4.21 23.60 -16.77
C ALA A 60 5.14 24.25 -15.73
N ASP A 61 5.01 25.55 -15.63
CA ASP A 61 5.66 26.49 -14.73
C ASP A 61 5.28 26.16 -13.25
N PRO A 62 6.20 26.14 -12.29
CA PRO A 62 5.88 25.85 -10.89
C PRO A 62 5.45 27.10 -10.16
N GLY A 63 4.17 27.37 -10.16
CA GLY A 63 3.63 28.50 -9.39
C GLY A 63 2.16 28.73 -9.59
N ASP A 64 1.31 27.97 -8.94
CA ASP A 64 0.07 28.48 -8.32
C ASP A 64 -0.75 27.35 -7.66
N TRP A 65 -0.44 27.02 -6.41
CA TRP A 65 -1.30 26.23 -5.54
C TRP A 65 -1.81 27.10 -4.39
N ARG A 66 -2.78 27.96 -4.68
CA ARG A 66 -3.55 28.63 -3.62
C ARG A 66 -5.02 28.22 -3.70
N GLY A 67 -5.40 27.37 -2.74
CA GLY A 67 -6.67 27.44 -2.05
C GLY A 67 -7.94 27.13 -2.83
N ARG A 68 -8.52 25.95 -2.64
CA ARG A 68 -9.98 25.84 -2.53
C ARG A 68 -10.32 25.02 -1.30
N GLY A 69 -10.88 25.73 -0.29
CA GLY A 69 -11.38 25.15 0.93
C GLY A 69 -12.61 24.29 0.69
N PHE A 70 -12.65 23.19 1.38
CA PHE A 70 -13.86 22.41 1.56
C PHE A 70 -14.73 23.07 2.63
N PHE A 71 -16.01 23.22 2.34
CA PHE A 71 -17.01 23.79 3.21
C PHE A 71 -17.18 22.94 4.47
N ALA A 72 -16.87 23.54 5.63
CA ALA A 72 -17.36 23.05 6.91
C ALA A 72 -18.84 23.44 7.03
N ALA A 73 -19.69 22.48 7.31
CA ALA A 73 -21.08 22.74 7.69
C ALA A 73 -21.10 23.38 9.07
N ASP A 74 -21.61 24.62 9.11
CA ASP A 74 -21.88 25.38 10.31
C ASP A 74 -23.06 24.77 11.04
N SER A 75 -22.81 24.22 12.25
CA SER A 75 -23.84 23.95 13.25
C SER A 75 -23.56 24.84 14.46
N GLY A 76 -24.13 26.06 14.42
CA GLY A 76 -24.11 26.98 15.54
C GLY A 76 -24.89 26.44 16.74
N VAL A 77 -24.20 26.32 17.85
CA VAL A 77 -24.83 26.34 19.17
C VAL A 77 -24.05 27.33 20.02
N GLY A 78 -24.71 28.42 20.34
CA GLY A 78 -24.19 29.45 21.24
C GLY A 78 -24.08 28.91 22.68
N VAL A 79 -22.99 29.26 23.33
CA VAL A 79 -22.88 29.13 24.78
C VAL A 79 -22.45 30.48 25.35
N ASP A 80 -23.29 30.96 26.27
CA ASP A 80 -23.11 32.16 27.05
C ASP A 80 -21.89 32.11 27.96
N THR A 81 -21.19 33.26 28.01
CA THR A 81 -20.15 33.56 28.99
C THR A 81 -20.72 33.87 30.34
N HIS A 82 -20.26 33.19 31.39
CA HIS A 82 -20.22 33.75 32.76
C HIS A 82 -18.87 33.53 33.41
N ASP A 83 -18.35 34.66 33.83
CA ASP A 83 -17.14 34.95 34.57
C ASP A 83 -17.27 34.49 36.04
N ALA A 84 -16.17 34.11 36.68
CA ALA A 84 -15.74 34.43 38.03
C ALA A 84 -15.02 33.30 38.80
N GLY A 85 -13.84 33.58 39.30
CA GLY A 85 -13.44 33.22 40.63
C GLY A 85 -12.18 32.39 40.80
N VAL A 86 -11.06 33.10 40.88
CA VAL A 86 -9.78 32.65 41.49
C VAL A 86 -9.96 32.38 42.97
N VAL A 87 -9.55 31.23 43.48
CA VAL A 87 -9.06 31.06 44.87
C VAL A 87 -7.95 30.04 44.92
N SER A 88 -6.77 30.50 45.27
CA SER A 88 -5.58 29.75 45.68
C SER A 88 -5.68 29.34 47.16
N HIS A 89 -5.33 28.11 47.51
CA HIS A 89 -4.72 27.80 48.81
C HIS A 89 -3.74 26.64 48.69
N GLY A 90 -2.47 26.93 49.01
CA GLY A 90 -1.45 25.96 49.31
C GLY A 90 -1.48 25.54 50.77
N HIS A 91 -0.80 24.48 51.09
CA HIS A 91 -0.11 24.05 52.31
C HIS A 91 0.16 22.56 52.20
N ASP A 92 1.31 22.11 52.19
CA ASP A 92 2.51 22.04 53.01
C ASP A 92 2.68 20.67 53.67
N ALA A 93 3.89 20.24 53.62
CA ALA A 93 4.57 19.02 54.03
C ALA A 93 4.14 18.35 55.35
N SER A 94 4.37 17.04 55.41
CA SER A 94 5.25 16.43 56.45
C SER A 94 5.32 14.89 56.34
N LYS A 95 6.54 14.37 56.26
CA LYS A 95 6.96 13.07 56.83
C LYS A 95 7.19 13.25 58.33
N PRO A 96 7.15 12.21 59.20
CA PRO A 96 8.19 11.19 59.35
C PRO A 96 7.60 9.84 59.83
N ASP A 97 8.24 8.75 60.02
CA ASP A 97 9.48 8.22 60.50
C ASP A 97 9.28 6.73 60.94
N ALA A 98 10.34 6.04 61.04
CA ALA A 98 10.59 4.64 61.29
C ALA A 98 10.05 4.02 62.60
N GLY A 99 9.85 2.70 62.57
CA GLY A 99 9.68 1.88 63.77
C GLY A 99 9.94 0.39 63.53
N LYS A 100 10.97 -0.09 64.19
CA LYS A 100 11.59 -1.43 64.18
C LYS A 100 10.83 -2.46 65.00
N SER A 101 11.12 -3.73 64.62
CA SER A 101 11.48 -4.90 65.47
C SER A 101 10.36 -5.89 65.89
N GLY A 102 10.73 -7.15 65.75
CA GLY A 102 10.25 -8.22 66.62
C GLY A 102 10.10 -9.58 65.91
N GLY A 103 11.11 -10.39 66.08
CA GLY A 103 11.19 -11.78 65.56
C GLY A 103 10.48 -12.77 66.50
N ALA A 104 10.17 -13.90 65.91
CA ALA A 104 10.17 -15.21 66.58
C ALA A 104 9.92 -16.35 65.53
N THR A 105 10.83 -17.27 65.41
CA THR A 105 10.66 -18.67 65.01
C THR A 105 10.69 -19.52 66.27
N PRO A 106 10.41 -20.86 66.29
CA PRO A 106 10.03 -21.80 65.25
C PRO A 106 8.83 -22.71 65.63
N ASP A 107 8.31 -23.51 64.74
CA ASP A 107 8.21 -24.94 65.03
C ASP A 107 7.93 -25.81 63.78
N SER A 108 8.50 -26.98 63.84
CA SER A 108 8.58 -28.03 62.87
C SER A 108 7.29 -28.85 62.78
N GLY A 109 6.80 -29.06 61.55
CA GLY A 109 5.73 -30.03 61.24
C GLY A 109 5.98 -30.70 59.91
N SER A 110 6.72 -31.83 59.91
CA SER A 110 6.89 -32.71 58.81
C SER A 110 5.59 -33.46 58.45
N SER A 111 5.12 -33.28 57.23
CA SER A 111 4.25 -34.27 56.57
C SER A 111 4.62 -34.36 55.10
N GLY A 112 5.17 -35.50 54.72
CA GLY A 112 5.60 -35.81 53.39
C GLY A 112 4.42 -35.89 52.41
N ILE A 113 4.58 -35.15 51.31
CA ILE A 113 3.80 -35.37 50.11
C ILE A 113 4.79 -35.72 49.00
N SER A 114 4.60 -36.91 48.44
CA SER A 114 5.34 -37.50 47.34
C SER A 114 5.34 -36.54 46.14
N ARG A 115 6.53 -36.21 45.70
CA ARG A 115 6.81 -35.47 44.49
C ARG A 115 6.52 -36.37 43.28
N PRO A 116 5.70 -35.99 42.29
CA PRO A 116 5.65 -36.68 41.01
C PRO A 116 6.99 -36.45 40.28
N GLU A 117 7.52 -37.51 39.74
CA GLU A 117 8.77 -37.51 39.00
C GLU A 117 8.75 -36.57 37.81
N GLY A 118 9.90 -35.91 37.58
CA GLY A 118 10.10 -34.92 36.55
C GLY A 118 9.83 -35.43 35.14
N GLY A 119 8.75 -34.99 34.57
CA GLY A 119 8.62 -34.92 33.14
C GLY A 119 9.66 -33.94 32.59
N THR A 120 10.57 -34.43 31.79
CA THR A 120 11.50 -33.60 31.00
C THR A 120 10.65 -32.72 30.09
N VAL A 121 10.47 -31.45 30.46
CA VAL A 121 9.96 -30.45 29.54
C VAL A 121 11.02 -30.30 28.47
N SER A 122 10.76 -30.87 27.28
CA SER A 122 11.53 -30.52 26.08
C SER A 122 11.60 -28.99 25.95
N PRO A 123 12.76 -28.41 25.67
CA PRO A 123 12.83 -26.99 25.43
C PRO A 123 11.90 -26.68 24.26
N VAL A 124 10.84 -25.94 24.54
CA VAL A 124 10.00 -25.35 23.49
C VAL A 124 10.94 -24.48 22.69
N SER A 125 11.27 -24.90 21.47
CA SER A 125 11.95 -24.01 20.52
C SER A 125 11.21 -22.70 20.54
N PRO A 126 11.91 -21.54 20.60
CA PRO A 126 11.24 -20.26 20.53
C PRO A 126 10.38 -20.28 19.26
N ALA A 127 9.08 -20.15 19.43
CA ALA A 127 8.14 -20.07 18.31
C ALA A 127 8.66 -18.99 17.37
N VAL A 128 8.87 -19.32 16.11
CA VAL A 128 9.20 -18.33 15.08
C VAL A 128 8.01 -17.41 15.05
N SER A 129 8.13 -16.26 15.73
CA SER A 129 7.05 -15.30 15.82
C SER A 129 6.97 -14.56 14.50
N GLY A 130 5.99 -14.91 13.66
CA GLY A 130 5.70 -14.12 12.50
C GLY A 130 5.36 -14.93 11.23
N LEU A 131 5.01 -14.15 10.22
CA LEU A 131 4.69 -14.66 8.90
C LEU A 131 5.98 -15.07 8.17
N HIS A 132 5.93 -16.24 7.52
CA HIS A 132 7.04 -16.72 6.70
C HIS A 132 6.56 -17.47 5.46
N VAL A 133 7.40 -17.46 4.42
CA VAL A 133 7.12 -18.12 3.15
C VAL A 133 7.53 -19.59 3.21
N SER A 134 6.67 -20.46 2.75
CA SER A 134 6.93 -21.87 2.52
C SER A 134 6.34 -22.30 1.17
N GLY A 135 7.20 -22.47 0.18
CA GLY A 135 6.78 -22.68 -1.21
C GLY A 135 5.97 -21.48 -1.70
N ASN A 136 4.77 -21.73 -2.16
CA ASN A 136 3.85 -20.69 -2.63
C ASN A 136 2.82 -20.22 -1.57
N LYS A 137 3.13 -20.42 -0.28
CA LYS A 137 2.22 -20.10 0.82
C LYS A 137 2.89 -19.19 1.83
N ILE A 138 2.08 -18.35 2.45
CA ILE A 138 2.42 -17.63 3.67
C ILE A 138 1.94 -18.47 4.84
N LEU A 139 2.81 -18.74 5.79
CA LEU A 139 2.49 -19.46 7.02
C LEU A 139 2.66 -18.53 8.22
N ASN A 140 1.85 -18.76 9.26
CA ASN A 140 2.07 -18.15 10.57
C ASN A 140 3.11 -18.93 11.40
N ALA A 141 3.38 -18.45 12.61
CA ALA A 141 4.33 -19.06 13.53
C ALA A 141 4.00 -20.52 13.89
N ASP A 142 2.74 -20.91 13.82
CA ASP A 142 2.27 -22.27 14.12
C ASP A 142 2.32 -23.19 12.88
N GLY A 143 2.76 -22.66 11.72
CA GLY A 143 2.81 -23.37 10.45
C GLY A 143 1.46 -23.47 9.73
N ALA A 144 0.44 -22.77 10.18
CA ALA A 144 -0.85 -22.69 9.49
C ALA A 144 -0.77 -21.71 8.32
N THR A 145 -1.41 -22.06 7.21
CA THR A 145 -1.51 -21.17 6.05
C THR A 145 -2.34 -19.92 6.39
N VAL A 146 -1.84 -18.77 5.99
CA VAL A 146 -2.51 -17.48 6.13
C VAL A 146 -2.85 -16.96 4.74
N SER A 147 -4.13 -16.74 4.47
CA SER A 147 -4.60 -15.95 3.34
C SER A 147 -4.92 -14.53 3.84
N LEU A 148 -4.34 -13.54 3.18
CA LEU A 148 -4.57 -12.14 3.53
C LEU A 148 -5.71 -11.60 2.65
N HIS A 149 -6.83 -11.26 3.30
CA HIS A 149 -7.97 -10.58 2.68
C HIS A 149 -8.06 -9.21 3.30
N GLY A 150 -7.55 -8.20 2.59
CA GLY A 150 -7.23 -6.91 3.16
C GLY A 150 -8.00 -5.74 2.57
N ALA A 151 -7.74 -4.57 3.13
CA ALA A 151 -8.10 -3.30 2.53
C ALA A 151 -6.95 -2.31 2.68
N ASN A 152 -6.79 -1.43 1.71
CA ASN A 152 -5.90 -0.29 1.81
C ASN A 152 -6.53 0.78 2.68
N ARG A 153 -5.77 1.36 3.59
CA ARG A 153 -6.16 2.52 4.38
C ARG A 153 -5.27 3.68 3.97
N SER A 154 -5.66 4.34 2.88
CA SER A 154 -4.96 5.48 2.29
C SER A 154 -5.02 6.70 3.22
N GLY A 155 -4.11 7.63 3.05
CA GLY A 155 -4.10 8.90 3.77
C GLY A 155 -2.79 9.23 4.46
N SER A 156 -2.05 8.24 4.95
CA SER A 156 -0.77 8.52 5.62
C SER A 156 0.34 8.93 4.63
N GLU A 157 0.21 8.58 3.35
CA GLU A 157 1.17 8.94 2.30
C GLU A 157 1.06 10.42 1.88
N TYR A 158 -0.12 11.03 1.97
CA TYR A 158 -0.33 12.41 1.49
C TYR A 158 -0.73 13.41 2.58
N ALA A 159 -1.41 12.99 3.65
CA ALA A 159 -1.94 13.91 4.65
C ALA A 159 -0.83 14.72 5.32
N CYS A 160 0.31 14.10 5.57
CA CYS A 160 1.45 14.71 6.24
C CYS A 160 2.08 15.83 5.41
N VAL A 161 2.30 15.64 4.11
CA VAL A 161 2.85 16.64 3.19
C VAL A 161 1.79 17.66 2.78
N GLY A 162 0.52 17.25 2.71
CA GLY A 162 -0.62 18.12 2.41
C GLY A 162 -1.02 19.04 3.55
N GLY A 163 -0.50 18.82 4.76
CA GLY A 163 -0.82 19.63 5.94
C GLY A 163 -2.18 19.31 6.57
N TYR A 164 -2.77 18.16 6.27
CA TYR A 164 -4.06 17.72 6.83
C TYR A 164 -3.93 16.95 8.15
N GLY A 165 -2.71 16.65 8.59
CA GLY A 165 -2.41 15.83 9.75
C GLY A 165 -1.56 14.61 9.39
N LEU A 166 -1.75 13.51 10.11
CA LEU A 166 -0.98 12.27 9.92
C LEU A 166 -1.75 11.22 9.13
N PHE A 167 -3.08 11.30 9.15
CA PHE A 167 -4.00 10.38 8.46
C PHE A 167 -5.17 11.14 7.88
N ASP A 168 -5.80 10.59 6.87
CA ASP A 168 -7.10 11.04 6.37
C ASP A 168 -8.21 10.15 6.96
N GLY A 169 -8.90 10.66 7.98
CA GLY A 169 -9.95 9.94 8.69
C GLY A 169 -9.44 9.05 9.84
N PRO A 170 -10.34 8.25 10.46
CA PRO A 170 -10.06 7.52 11.68
C PRO A 170 -9.13 6.31 11.48
N VAL A 171 -8.22 6.12 12.42
CA VAL A 171 -7.30 4.98 12.53
C VAL A 171 -7.42 4.36 13.94
N ASP A 172 -8.63 4.16 14.40
CA ASP A 172 -8.97 3.71 15.72
C ASP A 172 -9.54 2.28 15.76
N ALA A 173 -9.81 1.78 16.96
CA ALA A 173 -10.36 0.45 17.15
C ALA A 173 -11.77 0.28 16.55
N ALA A 174 -12.56 1.35 16.44
CA ALA A 174 -13.90 1.30 15.85
C ALA A 174 -13.83 1.07 14.32
N SER A 175 -12.93 1.79 13.64
CA SER A 175 -12.69 1.59 12.21
C SER A 175 -12.17 0.16 11.92
N LEU A 176 -11.25 -0.36 12.73
CA LEU A 176 -10.78 -1.74 12.59
C LEU A 176 -11.88 -2.78 12.90
N ALA A 177 -12.73 -2.51 13.87
CA ALA A 177 -13.89 -3.36 14.16
C ALA A 177 -14.87 -3.39 12.97
N ALA A 178 -15.08 -2.27 12.28
CA ALA A 178 -15.89 -2.21 11.08
C ALA A 178 -15.28 -3.05 9.94
N MET A 179 -13.96 -2.98 9.70
CA MET A 179 -13.26 -3.83 8.74
C MET A 179 -13.45 -5.32 9.03
N LYS A 180 -13.40 -5.72 10.30
CA LYS A 180 -13.62 -7.12 10.73
C LYS A 180 -15.03 -7.62 10.43
N THR A 181 -16.04 -6.75 10.36
CA THR A 181 -17.39 -7.17 9.94
C THR A 181 -17.47 -7.64 8.50
N TRP A 182 -16.44 -7.32 7.70
CA TRP A 182 -16.27 -7.79 6.32
C TRP A 182 -15.28 -8.97 6.22
N ASN A 183 -14.87 -9.59 7.32
CA ASN A 183 -13.81 -10.61 7.36
C ASN A 183 -12.44 -10.11 6.89
N ILE A 184 -12.19 -8.80 6.87
CA ILE A 184 -10.87 -8.23 6.58
C ILE A 184 -9.90 -8.63 7.69
N ASN A 185 -8.76 -9.17 7.30
CA ASN A 185 -7.70 -9.63 8.21
C ASN A 185 -6.33 -8.98 7.93
N ALA A 186 -6.23 -8.10 6.94
CA ALA A 186 -5.02 -7.34 6.66
C ALA A 186 -5.36 -5.87 6.35
N VAL A 187 -4.50 -4.95 6.75
CA VAL A 187 -4.65 -3.52 6.47
C VAL A 187 -3.34 -3.00 5.88
N ARG A 188 -3.40 -2.55 4.62
CA ARG A 188 -2.26 -1.90 3.99
C ARG A 188 -2.27 -0.42 4.33
N VAL A 189 -1.13 0.08 4.79
CA VAL A 189 -0.92 1.44 5.28
C VAL A 189 0.18 2.08 4.43
N PRO A 190 -0.18 2.91 3.45
CA PRO A 190 0.76 3.63 2.60
C PRO A 190 1.59 4.63 3.40
N LEU A 191 2.90 4.67 3.20
CA LEU A 191 3.81 5.56 3.90
C LEU A 191 4.46 6.57 2.96
N ASN A 192 4.86 7.70 3.54
CA ASN A 192 5.61 8.75 2.88
C ASN A 192 7.02 8.82 3.44
N GLU A 193 8.01 8.81 2.55
CA GLU A 193 9.43 8.81 2.91
C GLU A 193 9.85 10.07 3.67
N ASP A 194 9.49 11.23 3.17
CA ASP A 194 9.83 12.52 3.79
C ASP A 194 9.19 12.70 5.15
N CYS A 195 7.93 12.26 5.28
CA CYS A 195 7.21 12.31 6.54
C CYS A 195 7.83 11.37 7.57
N TRP A 196 8.22 10.17 7.17
CA TRP A 196 8.89 9.23 8.07
C TRP A 196 10.26 9.74 8.51
N LEU A 197 11.08 10.25 7.58
CA LEU A 197 12.42 10.73 7.85
C LEU A 197 12.46 12.13 8.48
N GLY A 198 11.40 12.92 8.36
CA GLY A 198 11.34 14.31 8.85
C GLY A 198 12.24 15.24 8.05
N ILE A 199 12.27 15.09 6.73
CA ILE A 199 13.12 15.83 5.79
C ILE A 199 12.31 16.73 4.85
N ASN A 200 13.00 17.44 3.99
CA ASN A 200 12.46 18.22 2.85
C ASN A 200 11.38 19.24 3.22
N GLY A 201 11.40 19.74 4.48
CA GLY A 201 10.52 20.80 4.93
C GLY A 201 9.12 20.36 5.34
N VAL A 202 8.85 19.07 5.46
CA VAL A 202 7.60 18.59 6.08
C VAL A 202 7.48 19.16 7.49
N SER A 203 6.29 19.62 7.86
CA SER A 203 6.04 20.16 9.20
C SER A 203 6.43 19.15 10.27
N ALA A 204 7.21 19.57 11.27
CA ALA A 204 7.60 18.71 12.39
C ALA A 204 6.41 18.12 13.17
N ALA A 205 5.23 18.73 13.09
CA ALA A 205 4.02 18.20 13.68
C ALA A 205 3.49 16.95 12.92
N ASN A 206 3.85 16.83 11.63
CA ASN A 206 3.36 15.79 10.74
C ASN A 206 4.48 14.85 10.26
N SER A 207 5.70 14.95 10.80
CA SER A 207 6.85 14.18 10.33
C SER A 207 7.78 13.73 11.46
N GLY A 208 8.80 12.98 11.09
CA GLY A 208 9.80 12.44 12.00
C GLY A 208 9.16 11.59 13.11
N ALA A 209 9.58 11.84 14.34
CA ALA A 209 9.11 11.04 15.48
C ALA A 209 7.58 11.05 15.68
N HIS A 210 6.90 12.13 15.30
CA HIS A 210 5.42 12.18 15.40
C HIS A 210 4.77 11.24 14.40
N TYR A 211 5.20 11.28 13.13
CA TYR A 211 4.69 10.38 12.11
C TYR A 211 5.05 8.92 12.42
N GLN A 212 6.31 8.64 12.76
CA GLN A 212 6.76 7.30 13.14
C GLN A 212 5.93 6.72 14.29
N SER A 213 5.72 7.50 15.36
CA SER A 213 4.92 7.06 16.52
C SER A 213 3.46 6.81 16.17
N ALA A 214 2.86 7.61 15.28
CA ALA A 214 1.50 7.42 14.84
C ALA A 214 1.33 6.14 14.00
N ILE A 215 2.24 5.91 13.04
CA ILE A 215 2.26 4.68 12.24
C ILE A 215 2.50 3.45 13.12
N GLU A 216 3.46 3.51 14.05
CA GLU A 216 3.73 2.42 15.00
C GLU A 216 2.50 2.11 15.87
N THR A 217 1.84 3.14 16.38
CA THR A 217 0.61 3.00 17.16
C THR A 217 -0.49 2.33 16.36
N PHE A 218 -0.71 2.76 15.11
CA PHE A 218 -1.73 2.17 14.25
C PHE A 218 -1.40 0.74 13.85
N ALA A 219 -0.16 0.45 13.45
CA ALA A 219 0.27 -0.91 13.14
C ALA A 219 0.09 -1.87 14.33
N ASN A 220 0.48 -1.43 15.52
CA ASN A 220 0.28 -2.21 16.75
C ASN A 220 -1.21 -2.40 17.08
N LEU A 221 -2.06 -1.42 16.80
CA LEU A 221 -3.51 -1.52 16.98
C LEU A 221 -4.11 -2.54 16.00
N ILE A 222 -3.66 -2.57 14.74
CA ILE A 222 -4.05 -3.58 13.74
C ILE A 222 -3.72 -4.97 14.26
N VAL A 223 -2.48 -5.20 14.72
CA VAL A 223 -2.05 -6.49 15.29
C VAL A 223 -2.86 -6.87 16.52
N ALA A 224 -3.11 -5.92 17.43
CA ALA A 224 -3.92 -6.15 18.64
C ALA A 224 -5.38 -6.53 18.31
N ASN A 225 -5.87 -6.16 17.13
CA ASN A 225 -7.19 -6.57 16.62
C ASN A 225 -7.17 -7.91 15.85
N GLY A 226 -6.02 -8.60 15.80
CA GLY A 226 -5.85 -9.89 15.12
C GLY A 226 -5.76 -9.78 13.62
N MET A 227 -5.29 -8.64 13.10
CA MET A 227 -5.06 -8.39 11.67
C MET A 227 -3.57 -8.15 11.39
N TYR A 228 -3.18 -8.20 10.12
CA TYR A 228 -1.81 -8.03 9.65
C TYR A 228 -1.63 -6.65 9.01
N PRO A 229 -0.78 -5.76 9.54
CA PRO A 229 -0.42 -4.53 8.86
C PRO A 229 0.57 -4.80 7.73
N ILE A 230 0.33 -4.22 6.56
CA ILE A 230 1.25 -4.14 5.43
C ILE A 230 1.69 -2.69 5.31
N LEU A 231 2.96 -2.42 5.54
CA LEU A 231 3.53 -1.08 5.43
C LEU A 231 4.28 -0.97 4.13
N ASP A 232 3.93 -0.02 3.27
CA ASP A 232 4.60 0.19 1.99
C ASP A 232 5.24 1.56 1.86
N LEU A 233 6.34 1.65 1.12
CA LEU A 233 6.89 2.91 0.67
C LEU A 233 6.09 3.37 -0.55
N HIS A 234 5.12 4.26 -0.31
CA HIS A 234 4.14 4.67 -1.32
C HIS A 234 4.58 5.92 -2.09
N TRP A 235 5.03 6.94 -1.36
CA TRP A 235 5.54 8.18 -1.92
C TRP A 235 6.96 8.45 -1.45
N ASN A 236 7.83 8.77 -2.39
CA ASN A 236 9.22 9.17 -2.18
C ASN A 236 9.60 10.31 -3.12
N ALA A 237 10.72 10.96 -2.89
CA ALA A 237 11.31 11.90 -3.83
C ALA A 237 12.82 12.05 -3.59
N PRO A 238 13.63 12.17 -4.65
CA PRO A 238 15.09 12.29 -4.52
C PRO A 238 15.51 13.68 -4.05
N GLY A 239 16.62 13.76 -3.36
CA GLY A 239 17.31 14.99 -2.99
C GLY A 239 16.53 15.84 -1.99
N THR A 240 16.22 17.07 -2.38
CA THR A 240 15.46 18.01 -1.55
C THR A 240 14.04 18.26 -2.09
N THR A 241 13.58 17.45 -3.03
CA THR A 241 12.22 17.51 -3.55
C THR A 241 11.27 16.90 -2.53
N LEU A 242 10.15 17.59 -2.27
CA LEU A 242 9.14 17.08 -1.35
C LEU A 242 8.38 15.93 -2.01
N ALA A 243 8.25 14.82 -1.28
CA ALA A 243 7.54 13.62 -1.71
C ALA A 243 6.01 13.86 -1.74
N THR A 244 5.51 14.47 -2.83
CA THR A 244 4.09 14.79 -3.03
C THR A 244 3.40 13.87 -4.03
N GLY A 245 4.04 12.79 -4.41
CA GLY A 245 3.55 11.81 -5.37
C GLY A 245 4.47 10.60 -5.42
N GLN A 246 4.12 9.69 -6.30
CA GLN A 246 4.90 8.49 -6.57
C GLN A 246 5.98 8.79 -7.61
N GLU A 247 7.18 8.29 -7.39
CA GLU A 247 8.29 8.32 -8.34
C GLU A 247 8.43 6.97 -9.06
N PRO A 248 9.15 6.89 -10.20
CA PRO A 248 9.31 5.64 -10.95
C PRO A 248 9.96 4.51 -10.18
N MET A 249 10.85 4.82 -9.24
CA MET A 249 11.61 3.85 -8.44
C MET A 249 12.01 4.48 -7.09
N PRO A 250 12.34 3.65 -6.09
CA PRO A 250 12.95 4.15 -4.87
C PRO A 250 14.25 4.91 -5.18
N ASP A 251 14.46 6.07 -4.57
CA ASP A 251 15.72 6.79 -4.70
C ASP A 251 16.84 6.20 -3.82
N SER A 252 18.08 6.41 -4.21
CA SER A 252 19.23 5.85 -3.51
C SER A 252 19.70 6.67 -2.32
N ASP A 253 19.25 7.90 -2.16
CA ASP A 253 19.69 8.82 -1.11
C ASP A 253 18.82 8.72 0.14
N HIS A 254 17.53 8.42 0.05
CA HIS A 254 16.63 8.37 1.21
C HIS A 254 15.99 7.00 1.44
N SER A 255 15.55 6.29 0.39
CA SER A 255 14.79 5.04 0.56
C SER A 255 15.53 3.95 1.36
N PRO A 256 16.87 3.78 1.28
CA PRO A 256 17.58 2.87 2.18
C PRO A 256 17.56 3.32 3.65
N ALA A 257 17.61 4.62 3.92
CA ALA A 257 17.53 5.16 5.27
C ALA A 257 16.11 4.99 5.85
N PHE A 258 15.09 5.23 5.03
CA PHE A 258 13.69 4.96 5.36
C PHE A 258 13.52 3.50 5.78
N TRP A 259 13.93 2.54 4.95
CA TRP A 259 13.77 1.12 5.25
C TRP A 259 14.63 0.63 6.42
N THR A 260 15.79 1.22 6.64
CA THR A 260 16.59 0.96 7.85
C THR A 260 15.81 1.34 9.10
N SER A 261 15.16 2.51 9.10
CA SER A 261 14.37 3.00 10.22
C SER A 261 13.10 2.19 10.43
N VAL A 262 12.29 1.98 9.38
CA VAL A 262 11.06 1.18 9.44
C VAL A 262 11.35 -0.23 9.95
N ALA A 263 12.34 -0.90 9.36
CA ALA A 263 12.71 -2.25 9.76
C ALA A 263 13.18 -2.32 11.22
N ASN A 264 13.97 -1.35 11.70
CA ASN A 264 14.36 -1.29 13.11
C ASN A 264 13.17 -1.12 14.06
N THR A 265 12.16 -0.34 13.66
CA THR A 265 10.94 -0.15 14.45
C THR A 265 10.13 -1.45 14.57
N PHE A 266 10.01 -2.20 13.47
CA PHE A 266 9.08 -3.34 13.41
C PHE A 266 9.72 -4.73 13.44
N LYS A 267 11.05 -4.86 13.48
CA LYS A 267 11.76 -6.16 13.43
C LYS A 267 11.39 -7.14 14.56
N SER A 268 10.89 -6.67 15.67
CA SER A 268 10.43 -7.50 16.79
C SER A 268 8.98 -7.97 16.65
N ASN A 269 8.25 -7.46 15.65
CA ASN A 269 6.86 -7.81 15.39
C ASN A 269 6.72 -8.51 14.04
N GLY A 270 6.83 -9.83 14.04
CA GLY A 270 6.77 -10.63 12.82
C GLY A 270 5.39 -10.71 12.15
N SER A 271 4.36 -10.06 12.73
CA SER A 271 3.05 -9.90 12.08
C SER A 271 3.01 -8.70 11.13
N VAL A 272 3.99 -7.79 11.21
CA VAL A 272 4.11 -6.65 10.30
C VAL A 272 4.77 -7.11 9.01
N ILE A 273 4.15 -6.79 7.89
CA ILE A 273 4.62 -7.07 6.53
C ILE A 273 5.20 -5.79 5.96
N LEU A 274 6.31 -5.86 5.25
CA LEU A 274 6.98 -4.72 4.64
C LEU A 274 6.92 -4.86 3.12
N GLU A 275 6.22 -3.95 2.46
CA GLU A 275 6.16 -3.86 1.00
C GLU A 275 7.15 -2.79 0.55
N LEU A 276 8.21 -3.23 -0.14
CA LEU A 276 9.40 -2.41 -0.29
C LEU A 276 9.23 -1.21 -1.22
N TYR A 277 8.26 -1.25 -2.13
CA TYR A 277 7.89 -0.13 -2.96
C TYR A 277 6.51 -0.36 -3.59
N ASN A 278 5.70 0.68 -3.62
CA ASN A 278 4.33 0.64 -4.10
C ASN A 278 4.23 0.17 -5.57
N GLU A 279 4.65 0.98 -6.51
CA GLU A 279 4.41 0.76 -7.94
C GLU A 279 5.63 1.14 -8.79
N PRO A 280 6.61 0.23 -8.95
CA PRO A 280 7.74 0.48 -9.84
C PRO A 280 7.31 0.62 -11.31
N TYR A 281 7.75 1.71 -11.99
CA TYR A 281 7.50 1.92 -13.43
C TYR A 281 8.72 2.50 -14.18
N PRO A 282 9.93 1.91 -13.99
CA PRO A 282 11.09 2.35 -14.77
C PRO A 282 10.88 2.07 -16.27
N ASP A 283 11.72 2.70 -17.11
CA ASP A 283 11.71 2.55 -18.57
C ASP A 283 10.36 2.96 -19.22
N ASN A 284 9.79 4.09 -18.76
CA ASN A 284 8.51 4.63 -19.25
C ASN A 284 7.36 3.63 -19.19
N ASP A 285 7.21 2.95 -18.05
CA ASP A 285 6.15 2.00 -17.83
C ASP A 285 6.14 0.85 -18.87
N GLN A 286 7.31 0.24 -19.08
CA GLN A 286 7.47 -0.85 -20.04
C GLN A 286 7.97 -2.12 -19.34
N ASP A 287 7.39 -3.26 -19.70
CA ASP A 287 7.88 -4.59 -19.29
C ASP A 287 9.09 -5.02 -20.13
N THR A 288 10.24 -4.38 -19.91
CA THR A 288 11.49 -4.62 -20.63
C THR A 288 12.57 -5.24 -19.75
N THR A 289 13.53 -5.90 -20.35
CA THR A 289 14.76 -6.35 -19.67
C THR A 289 15.48 -5.19 -18.98
N ALA A 290 15.44 -3.98 -19.55
CA ALA A 290 16.06 -2.79 -18.97
C ALA A 290 15.30 -2.34 -17.72
N ALA A 291 13.96 -2.36 -17.73
CA ALA A 291 13.12 -2.08 -16.56
C ALA A 291 13.41 -3.06 -15.43
N TRP A 292 13.42 -4.36 -15.70
CA TRP A 292 13.71 -5.40 -14.70
C TRP A 292 15.14 -5.35 -14.17
N THR A 293 16.12 -5.00 -15.03
CA THR A 293 17.50 -4.79 -14.59
C THR A 293 17.61 -3.60 -13.63
N CYS A 294 16.92 -2.49 -13.95
CA CYS A 294 16.81 -1.34 -13.07
C CYS A 294 16.11 -1.72 -11.76
N TRP A 295 14.97 -2.40 -11.84
CA TRP A 295 14.19 -2.85 -10.70
C TRP A 295 15.03 -3.66 -9.71
N LEU A 296 15.83 -4.63 -10.21
CA LEU A 296 16.68 -5.44 -9.34
C LEU A 296 17.87 -4.67 -8.80
N ASN A 297 18.65 -4.04 -9.69
CA ASN A 297 19.99 -3.56 -9.39
C ASN A 297 20.05 -2.07 -9.00
N GLY A 298 19.10 -1.27 -9.46
CA GLY A 298 19.16 0.19 -9.31
C GLY A 298 20.27 0.86 -10.10
N GLY A 299 20.78 1.95 -9.57
CA GLY A 299 21.80 2.78 -10.21
C GLY A 299 21.20 3.78 -11.19
N SER A 300 21.86 4.01 -12.33
CA SER A 300 21.31 4.83 -13.41
C SER A 300 20.37 3.98 -14.26
N CYS A 301 19.12 4.37 -14.30
CA CYS A 301 18.05 3.60 -14.94
C CYS A 301 17.44 4.33 -16.13
N PRO A 302 16.89 3.62 -17.13
CA PRO A 302 16.16 4.26 -18.22
C PRO A 302 14.98 5.06 -17.68
N SER A 303 14.80 6.27 -18.22
CA SER A 303 13.69 7.17 -17.91
C SER A 303 13.55 7.58 -16.44
N VAL A 304 14.57 7.34 -15.61
CA VAL A 304 14.64 7.81 -14.22
C VAL A 304 15.77 8.83 -14.11
N SER A 305 15.45 10.02 -13.61
CA SER A 305 16.38 11.17 -13.60
C SER A 305 17.33 11.20 -12.41
N TYR A 306 17.20 10.27 -11.48
CA TYR A 306 17.97 10.17 -10.24
C TYR A 306 18.56 8.76 -10.04
N PRO A 307 19.59 8.60 -9.21
CA PRO A 307 20.12 7.29 -8.85
C PRO A 307 19.09 6.46 -8.05
N VAL A 308 18.84 5.25 -8.51
CA VAL A 308 17.83 4.32 -7.99
C VAL A 308 18.42 3.37 -6.96
N ALA A 309 17.69 3.15 -5.88
CA ALA A 309 17.89 2.00 -4.99
C ALA A 309 17.13 0.80 -5.56
N GLY A 310 17.84 -0.19 -6.12
CA GLY A 310 17.21 -1.41 -6.63
C GLY A 310 16.66 -2.28 -5.50
N MET A 311 15.74 -3.19 -5.83
CA MET A 311 15.10 -4.07 -4.85
C MET A 311 16.09 -4.93 -4.08
N GLN A 312 17.22 -5.35 -4.71
CA GLN A 312 18.27 -6.05 -3.98
C GLN A 312 18.88 -5.20 -2.87
N THR A 313 19.09 -3.90 -3.12
CA THR A 313 19.58 -2.97 -2.10
C THR A 313 18.59 -2.85 -0.94
N LEU A 314 17.29 -2.71 -1.22
CA LEU A 314 16.26 -2.57 -0.19
C LEU A 314 16.12 -3.85 0.64
N VAL A 315 16.10 -5.03 0.02
CA VAL A 315 16.09 -6.32 0.73
C VAL A 315 17.32 -6.42 1.64
N THR A 316 18.51 -6.13 1.13
CA THR A 316 19.76 -6.17 1.90
C THR A 316 19.72 -5.19 3.08
N THR A 317 19.20 -3.98 2.85
CA THR A 317 19.04 -2.95 3.88
C THR A 317 18.13 -3.41 5.01
N VAL A 318 16.96 -3.95 4.70
CA VAL A 318 16.05 -4.49 5.72
C VAL A 318 16.70 -5.64 6.50
N ARG A 319 17.30 -6.59 5.80
CA ARG A 319 17.93 -7.76 6.45
C ARG A 319 19.15 -7.39 7.30
N ALA A 320 19.89 -6.34 6.94
CA ALA A 320 21.01 -5.83 7.73
C ALA A 320 20.59 -5.31 9.12
N THR A 321 19.33 -4.94 9.32
CA THR A 321 18.79 -4.57 10.64
C THR A 321 18.53 -5.76 11.57
N GLY A 322 18.57 -6.98 11.03
CA GLY A 322 18.14 -8.21 11.70
C GLY A 322 16.63 -8.49 11.59
N ALA A 323 15.88 -7.68 10.83
CA ALA A 323 14.46 -7.91 10.60
C ALA A 323 14.23 -9.20 9.80
N THR A 324 13.30 -10.03 10.27
CA THR A 324 12.89 -11.29 9.63
C THR A 324 11.50 -11.21 8.98
N ASN A 325 10.88 -10.05 9.02
CA ASN A 325 9.54 -9.77 8.48
C ASN A 325 9.39 -10.28 7.04
N LEU A 326 8.18 -10.71 6.68
CA LEU A 326 7.81 -11.00 5.30
C LEU A 326 7.98 -9.72 4.46
N LEU A 327 8.65 -9.83 3.32
CA LEU A 327 8.83 -8.73 2.38
C LEU A 327 7.99 -8.97 1.13
N LEU A 328 7.27 -7.94 0.69
CA LEU A 328 6.53 -7.93 -0.56
C LEU A 328 7.26 -7.05 -1.57
N LEU A 329 7.30 -7.51 -2.82
CA LEU A 329 7.95 -6.83 -3.92
C LEU A 329 7.04 -6.83 -5.14
N GLY A 330 6.54 -5.67 -5.52
CA GLY A 330 5.80 -5.48 -6.76
C GLY A 330 6.71 -5.64 -7.98
N GLY A 331 6.15 -6.01 -9.12
CA GLY A 331 6.87 -6.04 -10.38
C GLY A 331 6.95 -4.65 -11.01
N VAL A 332 7.28 -4.58 -12.30
CA VAL A 332 7.26 -3.32 -13.09
C VAL A 332 5.84 -3.03 -13.60
N GLU A 333 5.66 -1.99 -14.44
CA GLU A 333 4.35 -1.55 -14.94
C GLU A 333 3.34 -1.29 -13.80
N TYR A 334 3.73 -0.42 -12.85
CA TYR A 334 2.91 -0.12 -11.66
C TYR A 334 2.52 -1.37 -10.88
N SER A 335 3.48 -2.26 -10.62
CA SER A 335 3.28 -3.56 -9.94
C SER A 335 2.33 -4.52 -10.68
N ASN A 336 1.96 -4.24 -11.95
CA ASN A 336 1.05 -5.07 -12.72
C ASN A 336 1.77 -6.20 -13.48
N ALA A 337 3.01 -6.01 -13.94
CA ALA A 337 3.78 -7.04 -14.62
C ALA A 337 4.51 -7.95 -13.61
N LEU A 338 4.24 -9.26 -13.67
CA LEU A 338 4.98 -10.30 -12.94
C LEU A 338 5.73 -11.26 -13.89
N SER A 339 5.82 -10.91 -15.18
CA SER A 339 6.36 -11.73 -16.28
C SER A 339 7.76 -12.27 -16.00
N HIS A 340 8.64 -11.47 -15.40
CA HIS A 340 10.03 -11.80 -15.09
C HIS A 340 10.34 -11.77 -13.59
N TRP A 341 9.33 -11.71 -12.73
CA TRP A 341 9.52 -11.57 -11.27
C TRP A 341 10.39 -12.70 -10.70
N ILE A 342 10.16 -13.95 -11.11
CA ILE A 342 10.95 -15.11 -10.64
C ILE A 342 12.41 -14.99 -11.07
N GLU A 343 12.66 -14.55 -12.30
CA GLU A 343 13.99 -14.42 -12.88
C GLU A 343 14.82 -13.32 -12.19
N TYR A 344 14.18 -12.17 -11.92
CA TYR A 344 14.83 -10.99 -11.35
C TYR A 344 14.67 -10.86 -9.84
N LYS A 345 13.92 -11.75 -9.19
CA LYS A 345 13.69 -11.69 -7.75
C LYS A 345 15.02 -11.55 -6.97
N PRO A 346 15.11 -10.60 -5.99
CA PRO A 346 16.30 -10.45 -5.16
C PRO A 346 16.66 -11.72 -4.40
N THR A 347 17.95 -11.86 -4.09
CA THR A 347 18.40 -12.86 -3.14
C THR A 347 18.08 -12.40 -1.72
N ASP A 348 17.31 -13.18 -1.00
CA ASP A 348 17.03 -12.99 0.44
C ASP A 348 17.61 -14.19 1.22
N PRO A 349 18.51 -13.95 2.20
CA PRO A 349 19.09 -15.04 3.00
C PRO A 349 18.05 -15.83 3.81
N LEU A 350 16.86 -15.25 4.03
CA LEU A 350 15.78 -15.91 4.76
C LEU A 350 14.76 -16.58 3.85
N ASN A 351 14.83 -16.38 2.53
CA ASN A 351 13.83 -16.82 1.56
C ASN A 351 12.39 -16.41 1.95
N ASN A 352 12.24 -15.21 2.54
CA ASN A 352 10.97 -14.71 3.06
C ASN A 352 10.45 -13.55 2.20
N LEU A 353 10.32 -13.81 0.88
CA LEU A 353 9.83 -12.89 -0.13
C LEU A 353 8.52 -13.40 -0.74
N ALA A 354 7.58 -12.52 -0.98
CA ALA A 354 6.37 -12.75 -1.78
C ALA A 354 6.23 -11.65 -2.84
N ALA A 355 5.52 -11.95 -3.92
CA ALA A 355 5.22 -10.96 -4.95
C ALA A 355 4.05 -10.09 -4.49
N ALA A 356 4.19 -8.77 -4.60
CA ALA A 356 3.07 -7.85 -4.60
C ALA A 356 2.54 -7.71 -6.04
N TRP A 357 1.24 -7.45 -6.18
CA TRP A 357 0.60 -7.31 -7.48
C TRP A 357 -0.52 -6.28 -7.43
N HIS A 358 -0.60 -5.41 -8.46
CA HIS A 358 -1.67 -4.43 -8.58
C HIS A 358 -2.51 -4.74 -9.81
N VAL A 359 -3.83 -4.78 -9.65
CA VAL A 359 -4.74 -5.22 -10.70
C VAL A 359 -5.97 -4.30 -10.76
N TYR A 360 -5.97 -3.47 -11.78
CA TYR A 360 -7.06 -2.55 -12.10
C TYR A 360 -7.61 -2.83 -13.51
N THR A 361 -8.80 -2.34 -13.78
CA THR A 361 -9.47 -2.53 -15.09
C THR A 361 -8.69 -1.95 -16.27
N ASP A 362 -7.93 -0.89 -16.05
CA ASP A 362 -7.13 -0.19 -17.06
C ASP A 362 -5.67 -0.65 -17.16
N ASN A 363 -5.25 -1.60 -16.32
CA ASN A 363 -3.91 -2.17 -16.41
C ASN A 363 -3.72 -3.01 -17.68
N ALA A 364 -2.47 -3.15 -18.13
CA ALA A 364 -2.10 -4.01 -19.25
C ALA A 364 -2.50 -5.48 -18.99
N CYS A 365 -2.30 -5.95 -17.74
CA CYS A 365 -2.76 -7.27 -17.31
C CYS A 365 -4.04 -7.15 -16.48
N SER A 366 -5.19 -7.10 -17.16
CA SER A 366 -6.52 -6.97 -16.56
C SER A 366 -7.51 -8.07 -16.96
N ALA A 367 -7.03 -9.19 -17.51
CA ALA A 367 -7.87 -10.29 -17.95
C ALA A 367 -7.31 -11.65 -17.54
N ALA A 368 -8.19 -12.63 -17.32
CA ALA A 368 -7.83 -13.98 -16.91
C ALA A 368 -6.78 -14.66 -17.80
N ALA A 369 -6.76 -14.37 -19.10
CA ALA A 369 -5.73 -14.89 -20.01
C ALA A 369 -4.34 -14.37 -19.63
N CYS A 370 -4.22 -13.07 -19.29
CA CYS A 370 -2.98 -12.47 -18.81
C CYS A 370 -2.63 -13.00 -17.42
N PHE A 371 -3.58 -13.06 -16.49
CA PHE A 371 -3.35 -13.63 -15.15
C PHE A 371 -2.72 -15.03 -15.23
N ASN A 372 -3.24 -15.87 -16.15
CA ASN A 372 -2.73 -17.22 -16.36
C ASN A 372 -1.33 -17.25 -17.02
N SER A 373 -0.96 -16.23 -17.78
CA SER A 373 0.34 -16.19 -18.47
C SER A 373 1.46 -15.60 -17.61
N ILE A 374 1.18 -14.55 -16.82
CA ILE A 374 2.24 -13.85 -16.07
C ILE A 374 2.19 -14.10 -14.55
N ALA A 375 1.01 -14.15 -13.94
CA ALA A 375 0.89 -14.31 -12.49
C ALA A 375 0.80 -15.79 -12.05
N ALA A 376 0.17 -16.68 -12.84
CA ALA A 376 0.04 -18.09 -12.46
C ALA A 376 1.40 -18.81 -12.31
N PRO A 377 2.45 -18.57 -13.12
CA PRO A 377 3.77 -19.15 -12.87
C PRO A 377 4.37 -18.71 -11.53
N VAL A 378 4.17 -17.44 -11.15
CA VAL A 378 4.61 -16.93 -9.83
C VAL A 378 3.79 -17.58 -8.72
N ALA A 379 2.45 -17.60 -8.81
CA ALA A 379 1.56 -18.23 -7.84
C ALA A 379 1.83 -19.72 -7.62
N ALA A 380 2.39 -20.42 -8.60
CA ALA A 380 2.79 -21.82 -8.47
C ALA A 380 4.07 -22.02 -7.65
N ALA A 381 4.95 -21.02 -7.58
CA ALA A 381 6.26 -21.11 -6.96
C ALA A 381 6.44 -20.25 -5.70
N TYR A 382 5.76 -19.11 -5.65
CA TYR A 382 5.85 -18.10 -4.57
C TYR A 382 4.46 -17.60 -4.21
N PRO A 383 4.27 -17.08 -2.98
CA PRO A 383 3.02 -16.40 -2.64
C PRO A 383 2.89 -15.10 -3.47
N ILE A 384 1.65 -14.80 -3.86
CA ILE A 384 1.26 -13.49 -4.36
C ILE A 384 0.34 -12.84 -3.34
N VAL A 385 0.57 -11.58 -3.06
CA VAL A 385 -0.38 -10.70 -2.38
C VAL A 385 -0.74 -9.61 -3.38
N ALA A 386 -1.95 -9.64 -3.94
CA ALA A 386 -2.42 -8.52 -4.75
C ALA A 386 -2.73 -7.36 -3.79
N THR A 387 -1.72 -6.54 -3.50
CA THR A 387 -1.78 -5.49 -2.48
C THR A 387 -2.72 -4.35 -2.86
N GLU A 388 -3.03 -4.24 -4.16
CA GLU A 388 -4.11 -3.40 -4.65
C GLU A 388 -4.92 -4.11 -5.74
N ILE A 389 -6.24 -4.13 -5.55
CA ILE A 389 -7.19 -4.48 -6.60
C ILE A 389 -8.28 -3.41 -6.66
N GLY A 390 -8.68 -3.02 -7.87
CA GLY A 390 -9.70 -1.99 -8.05
C GLY A 390 -10.47 -2.14 -9.37
N ASP A 391 -11.66 -1.53 -9.42
CA ASP A 391 -12.58 -1.58 -10.56
C ASP A 391 -13.19 -0.21 -10.82
N ASP A 392 -12.75 0.47 -11.87
CA ASP A 392 -13.23 1.78 -12.29
C ASP A 392 -14.62 1.74 -12.96
N SER A 393 -15.08 0.55 -13.34
CA SER A 393 -16.41 0.34 -13.89
C SER A 393 -17.53 0.47 -12.85
N CYS A 394 -17.18 0.48 -11.57
CA CYS A 394 -18.09 0.64 -10.43
C CYS A 394 -19.12 -0.47 -10.19
N ASN A 395 -19.11 -1.51 -11.00
CA ASN A 395 -20.09 -2.59 -10.88
C ASN A 395 -19.60 -3.78 -10.04
N GLY A 396 -18.31 -3.80 -9.70
CA GLY A 396 -17.67 -4.85 -8.90
C GLY A 396 -17.45 -6.19 -9.62
N ALA A 397 -17.81 -6.30 -10.89
CA ALA A 397 -17.69 -7.57 -11.62
C ALA A 397 -16.22 -7.92 -11.91
N PHE A 398 -15.42 -6.92 -12.25
CA PHE A 398 -13.98 -7.11 -12.44
C PHE A 398 -13.31 -7.51 -11.12
N LEU A 399 -13.63 -6.79 -10.04
CA LEU A 399 -13.12 -7.08 -8.71
C LEU A 399 -13.40 -8.54 -8.30
N THR A 400 -14.65 -9.02 -8.53
CA THR A 400 -15.04 -10.42 -8.29
C THR A 400 -14.18 -11.38 -9.14
N THR A 401 -13.97 -11.05 -10.42
CA THR A 401 -13.15 -11.90 -11.32
C THR A 401 -11.70 -12.04 -10.81
N VAL A 402 -11.10 -10.95 -10.32
CA VAL A 402 -9.74 -10.96 -9.77
C VAL A 402 -9.69 -11.79 -8.49
N MET A 403 -10.63 -11.57 -7.57
CA MET A 403 -10.71 -12.31 -6.31
C MET A 403 -10.91 -13.80 -6.53
N ASP A 404 -11.88 -14.21 -7.38
CA ASP A 404 -12.13 -15.61 -7.73
C ASP A 404 -10.87 -16.29 -8.29
N TRP A 405 -10.11 -15.56 -9.14
CA TRP A 405 -8.87 -16.09 -9.68
C TRP A 405 -7.82 -16.29 -8.60
N LEU A 406 -7.59 -15.30 -7.72
CA LEU A 406 -6.64 -15.36 -6.62
C LEU A 406 -6.99 -16.47 -5.63
N ASP A 407 -8.26 -16.58 -5.23
CA ASP A 407 -8.75 -17.63 -4.34
C ASP A 407 -8.55 -19.03 -4.96
N SER A 408 -8.78 -19.18 -6.29
CA SER A 408 -8.54 -20.44 -7.00
C SER A 408 -7.08 -20.89 -6.95
N LYS A 409 -6.15 -19.97 -6.67
CA LYS A 409 -4.72 -20.23 -6.51
C LYS A 409 -4.28 -20.24 -5.05
N GLY A 410 -5.17 -19.97 -4.10
CA GLY A 410 -4.85 -19.81 -2.68
C GLY A 410 -3.93 -18.63 -2.41
N GLN A 411 -4.12 -17.53 -3.13
CA GLN A 411 -3.35 -16.30 -3.02
C GLN A 411 -4.13 -15.22 -2.27
N SER A 412 -3.45 -14.13 -1.91
CA SER A 412 -3.95 -13.06 -1.06
C SER A 412 -4.26 -11.80 -1.85
N TYR A 413 -5.13 -10.92 -1.30
CA TYR A 413 -5.46 -9.63 -1.93
C TYR A 413 -5.95 -8.59 -0.94
N SER A 414 -5.83 -7.31 -1.32
CA SER A 414 -6.33 -6.12 -0.62
C SER A 414 -6.96 -5.17 -1.61
N ALA A 415 -8.21 -4.78 -1.40
CA ALA A 415 -8.85 -3.82 -2.30
C ALA A 415 -8.46 -2.38 -1.93
N TRP A 416 -8.35 -1.53 -2.94
CA TRP A 416 -8.27 -0.10 -2.83
C TRP A 416 -9.69 0.46 -2.82
N THR A 417 -10.21 1.24 -1.82
CA THR A 417 -9.59 1.59 -0.55
C THR A 417 -10.65 1.71 0.56
N TRP A 418 -10.32 1.47 1.81
CA TRP A 418 -11.21 1.66 2.97
C TRP A 418 -11.24 3.12 3.40
N ASP A 419 -11.75 3.98 2.54
CA ASP A 419 -11.89 5.41 2.76
C ASP A 419 -13.27 5.90 2.34
N ALA A 420 -13.79 6.89 3.06
CA ALA A 420 -15.13 7.44 2.85
C ALA A 420 -15.08 8.76 2.05
N TRP A 421 -14.52 8.71 0.83
CA TRP A 421 -14.33 9.89 -0.02
C TRP A 421 -15.56 10.27 -0.85
N GLY A 422 -16.74 9.82 -0.42
CA GLY A 422 -18.01 10.06 -1.06
C GLY A 422 -18.52 8.85 -1.87
N THR A 423 -19.67 9.06 -2.52
CA THR A 423 -20.40 7.97 -3.19
C THR A 423 -20.00 7.75 -4.64
N ALA A 424 -19.13 8.59 -5.19
CA ALA A 424 -18.60 8.41 -6.53
C ALA A 424 -17.62 7.23 -6.53
N CYS A 425 -17.91 6.19 -7.28
CA CYS A 425 -17.06 5.03 -7.35
C CYS A 425 -15.71 5.31 -8.04
N SER A 426 -15.62 6.40 -8.82
CA SER A 426 -14.36 6.88 -9.41
C SER A 426 -13.24 7.15 -8.38
N ASN A 427 -13.56 7.15 -7.10
CA ASN A 427 -12.59 7.25 -6.02
C ASN A 427 -12.14 5.89 -5.48
N TYR A 428 -12.67 4.78 -6.03
CA TYR A 428 -12.42 3.42 -5.54
C TYR A 428 -12.72 3.22 -4.05
N SER A 429 -13.54 4.08 -3.45
CA SER A 429 -13.95 3.96 -2.05
C SER A 429 -14.81 2.73 -1.84
N LEU A 430 -14.39 1.82 -0.97
CA LEU A 430 -15.16 0.63 -0.59
C LEU A 430 -16.37 0.97 0.29
N ILE A 431 -16.28 2.08 1.03
CA ILE A 431 -17.24 2.48 2.06
C ILE A 431 -17.75 3.90 1.84
N THR A 432 -18.96 4.17 2.30
CA THR A 432 -19.53 5.52 2.34
C THR A 432 -19.31 6.22 3.67
N ASP A 433 -19.01 5.44 4.71
CA ASP A 433 -18.69 5.91 6.05
C ASP A 433 -17.82 4.88 6.79
N TYR A 434 -17.11 5.31 7.82
CA TYR A 434 -16.17 4.47 8.56
C TYR A 434 -16.85 3.47 9.52
N THR A 435 -18.18 3.39 9.53
CA THR A 435 -18.89 2.27 10.18
C THR A 435 -18.97 1.03 9.30
N GLY A 436 -18.51 1.14 8.03
CA GLY A 436 -18.40 0.04 7.11
C GLY A 436 -19.64 -0.14 6.22
N THR A 437 -20.39 0.92 5.94
CA THR A 437 -21.47 0.87 4.96
C THR A 437 -20.87 0.75 3.54
N PRO A 438 -21.19 -0.31 2.76
CA PRO A 438 -20.60 -0.51 1.44
C PRO A 438 -20.95 0.63 0.47
N ASN A 439 -19.98 1.05 -0.33
CA ASN A 439 -20.18 2.05 -1.37
C ASN A 439 -20.65 1.41 -2.67
N GLY A 440 -21.95 1.50 -2.93
CA GLY A 440 -22.57 1.04 -4.17
C GLY A 440 -22.31 -0.44 -4.48
N ALA A 441 -22.26 -0.79 -5.76
CA ALA A 441 -22.00 -2.16 -6.20
C ALA A 441 -20.53 -2.56 -5.96
N TYR A 442 -19.59 -1.62 -6.02
CA TYR A 442 -18.17 -1.85 -5.81
C TYR A 442 -17.86 -2.37 -4.40
N GLY A 443 -18.24 -1.59 -3.37
CA GLY A 443 -18.04 -2.01 -1.99
C GLY A 443 -18.86 -3.25 -1.61
N LEU A 444 -20.10 -3.35 -2.14
CA LEU A 444 -20.96 -4.51 -1.88
C LEU A 444 -20.39 -5.80 -2.48
N ALA A 445 -19.80 -5.76 -3.69
CA ALA A 445 -19.17 -6.92 -4.30
C ALA A 445 -18.00 -7.42 -3.44
N TYR A 446 -17.12 -6.52 -2.98
CA TYR A 446 -16.01 -6.88 -2.11
C TYR A 446 -16.49 -7.48 -0.78
N GLN A 447 -17.40 -6.79 -0.08
CA GLN A 447 -17.98 -7.28 1.16
C GLN A 447 -18.62 -8.67 1.02
N THR A 448 -19.48 -8.84 -0.01
CA THR A 448 -20.19 -10.10 -0.23
C THR A 448 -19.22 -11.24 -0.50
N HIS A 449 -18.19 -10.99 -1.29
CA HIS A 449 -17.16 -11.99 -1.59
C HIS A 449 -16.44 -12.44 -0.31
N LEU A 450 -15.92 -11.50 0.49
CA LEU A 450 -15.20 -11.83 1.74
C LEU A 450 -16.09 -12.55 2.77
N LEU A 451 -17.38 -12.24 2.80
CA LEU A 451 -18.32 -12.92 3.70
C LEU A 451 -18.69 -14.33 3.23
N SER A 452 -18.37 -14.69 2.00
CA SER A 452 -18.62 -16.02 1.43
C SER A 452 -17.47 -17.01 1.66
N LEU A 453 -16.28 -16.53 2.07
CA LEU A 453 -15.09 -17.33 2.39
C LEU A 453 -15.19 -17.92 3.80
#